data_6a71837bc78d3a243f3e602e921d41ef
#
_entry.id   6a71837bc78d3a243f3e602e921d41ef
#
_cell.length_a   1.000
_cell.length_b   1.000
_cell.length_c   1.000
_cell.angle_alpha   90.00
_cell.angle_beta   90.00
_cell.angle_gamma   90.00
#
_symmetry.space_group_name_H-M   'P 1'
#
loop_
_entity.id
_entity.type
_entity.pdbx_description
1 polymer ?
#
loop_
_entity_poly.entity_id
_entity_poly.type
_entity_poly.pdbx_seq_one_letter_code
_entity_poly.pdbx_strand_id
1 'polypeptide(L)'
;ENFGKNITDGAQINPVAYAWYQHAAGNIGRSELDNILADLSKNNFAQDFADNIYRRQVMQQYNLSLRGSSDKFRNNLVINYRTDNMGIIEHKSNWLNVYYKGSCDLAKWLVATFSVNGVYANIKQYGNDYNVNLDPFSYAQYQSFYNADGSVKKLYSWYCGNEYMPLQEGMEDLGFNLVDELRDNQTKTRRQEMRYHGDLLFKIIPGLTAQTQFVYEVNSQNVQQHATQESHAARTIKNAYAKMDTESHKLVYMTPETGGFLQTTHTSGNFWTARGQLNYTNTFGKHEISAIAGLEFRETKTSGDKSLVLGYDEQLQSSATHTVDFGTLSQMSNSPYFQMNGSPFPCNQFAFTPYLENGMGIVKEVRHRYGSGYFNATYTYDNKYNIFGSFRKDYADIYGLDAKFRGRPLWSVGIGWNAHNESFLRDLSWMDFLKLRFSYGVTGNIYQGATSHMTASSGDINSTTNLPVASISSPANPDLRWEQNRTTNVGLDYGFMSYRLRGSLDYYVKTGKDIFARFLIDGCQRGLNPEQWY
;
A
#
# COMPACT_ATOMS: atom_id res chain seq x y z
N GLU A 1 39.59 22.31 4.10
CA GLU A 1 39.70 21.85 2.68
C GLU A 1 38.46 21.11 2.21
N ASN A 2 37.99 20.08 2.94
CA ASN A 2 36.79 19.32 2.53
C ASN A 2 35.52 20.15 2.54
N PHE A 3 35.40 21.14 3.41
CA PHE A 3 34.23 21.97 3.52
C PHE A 3 34.11 22.96 2.36
N GLY A 4 35.20 23.60 1.96
CA GLY A 4 35.22 24.45 0.79
C GLY A 4 34.87 23.69 -0.50
N LYS A 5 35.33 22.45 -0.60
CA LYS A 5 34.95 21.55 -1.71
C LYS A 5 33.47 21.23 -1.70
N ASN A 6 32.88 20.98 -0.53
CA ASN A 6 31.44 20.73 -0.42
C ASN A 6 30.59 21.94 -0.86
N ILE A 7 31.06 23.17 -0.63
CA ILE A 7 30.40 24.38 -1.13
C ILE A 7 30.43 24.42 -2.66
N THR A 8 31.61 24.17 -3.23
CA THR A 8 31.78 24.16 -4.69
C THR A 8 31.11 22.99 -5.36
N ASP A 9 30.93 21.87 -4.64
CA ASP A 9 30.26 20.68 -5.12
C ASP A 9 28.71 20.72 -4.87
N GLY A 10 28.15 21.84 -4.34
CA GLY A 10 26.71 22.07 -4.15
C GLY A 10 26.07 21.22 -3.06
N ALA A 11 26.86 20.68 -2.15
CA ALA A 11 26.30 20.01 -0.98
C ALA A 11 25.48 21.00 -0.14
N GLN A 12 24.40 20.51 0.47
CA GLN A 12 23.63 21.32 1.39
C GLN A 12 24.53 21.84 2.52
N ILE A 13 24.64 23.15 2.61
CA ILE A 13 25.39 23.79 3.67
C ILE A 13 24.42 24.42 4.63
N ASN A 14 24.41 23.96 5.86
CA ASN A 14 23.61 24.59 6.88
C ASN A 14 24.20 25.95 7.30
N PRO A 15 23.42 26.92 7.76
CA PRO A 15 23.87 28.25 8.10
C PRO A 15 24.98 28.28 9.16
N VAL A 16 24.97 27.36 10.12
CA VAL A 16 26.03 27.26 11.15
C VAL A 16 27.37 26.87 10.54
N ALA A 17 27.34 25.82 9.70
CA ALA A 17 28.53 25.34 9.03
C ALA A 17 29.11 26.43 8.09
N TYR A 18 28.25 27.18 7.40
CA TYR A 18 28.66 28.28 6.55
C TYR A 18 29.29 29.43 7.35
N ALA A 19 28.73 29.82 8.47
CA ALA A 19 29.29 30.85 9.35
C ALA A 19 30.68 30.47 9.85
N TRP A 20 30.89 29.22 10.28
CA TRP A 20 32.19 28.70 10.66
C TRP A 20 33.20 28.68 9.50
N TYR A 21 32.74 28.35 8.30
CA TYR A 21 33.59 28.39 7.11
C TYR A 21 34.06 29.82 6.79
N GLN A 22 33.13 30.79 6.82
CA GLN A 22 33.44 32.19 6.58
C GLN A 22 34.47 32.72 7.60
N HIS A 23 34.35 32.32 8.86
CA HIS A 23 35.31 32.66 9.88
C HIS A 23 36.68 31.99 9.64
N ALA A 24 36.69 30.70 9.30
CA ALA A 24 37.92 29.97 8.99
C ALA A 24 38.63 30.50 7.73
N ALA A 25 37.88 31.01 6.77
CA ALA A 25 38.38 31.67 5.56
C ALA A 25 38.88 33.11 5.82
N GLY A 26 38.68 33.66 7.03
CA GLY A 26 39.04 35.02 7.39
C GLY A 26 38.10 36.11 6.88
N ASN A 27 36.92 35.73 6.35
CA ASN A 27 35.93 36.68 5.82
C ASN A 27 35.13 37.38 6.91
N ILE A 28 34.95 36.74 8.07
CA ILE A 28 34.27 37.29 9.24
C ILE A 28 35.12 37.14 10.51
N GLY A 29 35.02 38.11 11.42
CA GLY A 29 35.69 38.07 12.71
C GLY A 29 34.98 37.17 13.73
N ARG A 30 35.65 36.86 14.85
CA ARG A 30 35.09 36.01 15.91
C ARG A 30 33.82 36.60 16.51
N SER A 31 33.77 37.89 16.74
CA SER A 31 32.60 38.58 17.30
C SER A 31 31.38 38.49 16.37
N GLU A 32 31.62 38.59 15.07
CA GLU A 32 30.58 38.47 14.06
C GLU A 32 30.04 37.03 13.97
N LEU A 33 30.94 36.04 14.00
CA LEU A 33 30.56 34.63 14.11
C LEU A 33 29.68 34.38 15.34
N ASP A 34 30.09 34.86 16.52
CA ASP A 34 29.36 34.66 17.77
C ASP A 34 27.98 35.33 17.69
N ASN A 35 27.83 36.50 17.05
CA ASN A 35 26.55 37.15 16.80
C ASN A 35 25.64 36.31 15.88
N ILE A 36 26.17 35.80 14.77
CA ILE A 36 25.44 34.94 13.84
C ILE A 36 24.93 33.68 14.56
N LEU A 37 25.79 33.01 15.33
CA LEU A 37 25.42 31.82 16.08
C LEU A 37 24.36 32.11 17.15
N ALA A 38 24.48 33.26 17.84
CA ALA A 38 23.51 33.70 18.81
C ALA A 38 22.12 33.98 18.18
N ASP A 39 22.11 34.57 16.98
CA ASP A 39 20.85 34.79 16.26
C ASP A 39 20.23 33.46 15.76
N LEU A 40 21.03 32.58 15.19
CA LEU A 40 20.54 31.25 14.78
C LEU A 40 20.01 30.44 15.96
N SER A 41 20.57 30.58 17.16
CA SER A 41 20.12 29.86 18.36
C SER A 41 18.73 30.28 18.85
N LYS A 42 18.18 31.40 18.38
CA LYS A 42 16.82 31.86 18.70
C LYS A 42 15.75 31.16 17.88
N ASN A 43 16.12 30.54 16.76
CA ASN A 43 15.18 29.88 15.86
C ASN A 43 14.73 28.52 16.42
N ASN A 44 13.48 28.17 16.15
CA ASN A 44 12.90 26.86 16.42
C ASN A 44 12.12 26.41 15.20
N PHE A 45 12.81 25.85 14.22
CA PHE A 45 12.23 25.47 12.94
C PHE A 45 11.06 24.51 13.10
N ALA A 46 11.15 23.53 14.03
CA ALA A 46 10.07 22.55 14.24
C ALA A 46 8.79 23.22 14.76
N GLN A 47 8.91 24.24 15.62
CA GLN A 47 7.73 24.97 16.11
C GLN A 47 7.13 25.82 14.99
N ASP A 48 7.95 26.58 14.26
CA ASP A 48 7.49 27.40 13.15
C ASP A 48 6.85 26.54 12.05
N PHE A 49 7.45 25.38 11.76
CA PHE A 49 6.86 24.39 10.83
C PHE A 49 5.49 23.92 11.32
N ALA A 50 5.39 23.54 12.60
CA ALA A 50 4.13 23.08 13.17
C ALA A 50 3.04 24.16 13.11
N ASP A 51 3.38 25.41 13.38
CA ASP A 51 2.43 26.53 13.39
C ASP A 51 1.93 26.91 11.97
N ASN A 52 2.73 26.65 10.92
CA ASN A 52 2.40 27.01 9.56
C ASN A 52 1.84 25.86 8.73
N ILE A 53 2.34 24.63 8.94
CA ILE A 53 2.02 23.47 8.13
C ILE A 53 0.94 22.61 8.79
N TYR A 54 1.01 22.44 10.12
CA TYR A 54 0.03 21.64 10.83
C TYR A 54 -1.17 22.47 11.22
N ARG A 55 -2.31 21.82 11.28
CA ARG A 55 -3.56 22.38 11.80
C ARG A 55 -4.28 21.35 12.65
N ARG A 56 -5.20 21.80 13.49
CA ARG A 56 -6.06 20.88 14.22
C ARG A 56 -6.81 19.97 13.23
N GLN A 57 -6.62 18.67 13.38
CA GLN A 57 -7.38 17.71 12.60
C GLN A 57 -8.85 17.74 13.04
N VAL A 58 -9.73 17.83 12.06
CA VAL A 58 -11.19 17.78 12.26
C VAL A 58 -11.75 16.72 11.32
N MET A 59 -12.24 15.64 11.91
CA MET A 59 -12.96 14.58 11.21
C MET A 59 -14.44 14.65 11.59
N GLN A 60 -15.30 14.65 10.58
CA GLN A 60 -16.75 14.60 10.75
C GLN A 60 -17.28 13.36 10.04
N GLN A 61 -18.15 12.61 10.71
CA GLN A 61 -18.76 11.41 10.16
C GLN A 61 -20.27 11.43 10.40
N TYR A 62 -21.01 11.17 9.34
CA TYR A 62 -22.46 11.13 9.35
C TYR A 62 -22.93 9.74 8.92
N ASN A 63 -23.77 9.10 9.73
CA ASN A 63 -24.30 7.77 9.47
C ASN A 63 -25.83 7.84 9.44
N LEU A 64 -26.42 7.35 8.37
CA LEU A 64 -27.85 7.15 8.24
C LEU A 64 -28.11 5.65 8.02
N SER A 65 -28.95 5.05 8.85
CA SER A 65 -29.37 3.66 8.70
C SER A 65 -30.88 3.58 8.63
N LEU A 66 -31.41 3.05 7.54
CA LEU A 66 -32.82 2.83 7.31
C LEU A 66 -33.07 1.33 7.20
N ARG A 67 -33.96 0.81 8.04
CA ARG A 67 -34.35 -0.60 8.05
C ARG A 67 -35.84 -0.72 7.87
N GLY A 68 -36.24 -1.65 7.02
CA GLY A 68 -37.66 -1.97 6.80
C GLY A 68 -37.84 -3.47 6.69
N SER A 69 -38.95 -3.96 7.20
CA SER A 69 -39.33 -5.36 7.07
C SER A 69 -40.85 -5.52 6.85
N SER A 70 -41.20 -6.51 6.06
CA SER A 70 -42.53 -7.05 5.93
C SER A 70 -42.46 -8.57 6.08
N ASP A 71 -43.56 -9.28 5.95
CA ASP A 71 -43.59 -10.74 6.09
C ASP A 71 -42.61 -11.48 5.18
N LYS A 72 -42.39 -10.96 3.98
CA LYS A 72 -41.57 -11.62 2.97
C LYS A 72 -40.29 -10.84 2.61
N PHE A 73 -40.22 -9.58 2.96
CA PHE A 73 -39.11 -8.72 2.52
C PHE A 73 -38.47 -7.97 3.68
N ARG A 74 -37.14 -8.03 3.76
CA ARG A 74 -36.31 -7.33 4.73
C ARG A 74 -35.30 -6.52 3.97
N ASN A 75 -35.13 -5.25 4.33
CA ASN A 75 -34.13 -4.39 3.72
C ASN A 75 -33.36 -3.56 4.76
N ASN A 76 -32.16 -3.19 4.39
CA ASN A 76 -31.29 -2.33 5.18
C ASN A 76 -30.50 -1.44 4.22
N LEU A 77 -30.60 -0.14 4.38
CA LEU A 77 -29.79 0.86 3.69
C LEU A 77 -28.95 1.59 4.72
N VAL A 78 -27.64 1.64 4.50
CA VAL A 78 -26.71 2.40 5.33
C VAL A 78 -25.95 3.37 4.42
N ILE A 79 -25.96 4.63 4.79
CA ILE A 79 -25.18 5.68 4.13
C ILE A 79 -24.22 6.24 5.17
N ASN A 80 -22.94 6.23 4.86
CA ASN A 80 -21.90 6.80 5.68
C ASN A 80 -21.14 7.86 4.86
N TYR A 81 -21.07 9.06 5.37
CA TYR A 81 -20.24 10.13 4.80
C TYR A 81 -19.23 10.59 5.84
N ARG A 82 -17.97 10.67 5.44
CA ARG A 82 -16.87 11.15 6.27
C ARG A 82 -16.07 12.20 5.52
N THR A 83 -15.77 13.30 6.21
CA THR A 83 -14.83 14.32 5.76
C THR A 83 -13.75 14.54 6.82
N ASP A 84 -12.51 14.74 6.39
CA ASP A 84 -11.34 14.88 7.26
C ASP A 84 -10.36 15.87 6.61
N ASN A 85 -9.88 16.84 7.37
CA ASN A 85 -8.85 17.78 6.93
C ASN A 85 -7.42 17.25 7.09
N MET A 86 -7.25 16.01 7.61
CA MET A 86 -6.00 15.28 7.74
C MET A 86 -4.89 15.97 8.57
N GLY A 87 -5.19 17.10 9.23
CA GLY A 87 -4.25 17.79 10.13
C GLY A 87 -3.10 18.57 9.47
N ILE A 88 -3.07 18.65 8.15
CA ILE A 88 -2.07 19.40 7.35
C ILE A 88 -2.81 20.37 6.44
N ILE A 89 -2.26 21.56 6.22
CA ILE A 89 -2.82 22.52 5.25
C ILE A 89 -2.89 21.87 3.85
N GLU A 90 -3.86 22.27 3.03
CA GLU A 90 -4.14 21.72 1.69
C GLU A 90 -4.48 20.21 1.64
N HIS A 91 -4.44 19.48 2.77
CA HIS A 91 -4.85 18.08 2.81
C HIS A 91 -6.32 17.94 3.17
N LYS A 92 -7.03 17.08 2.44
CA LYS A 92 -8.44 16.78 2.68
C LYS A 92 -8.82 15.41 2.15
N SER A 93 -9.66 14.68 2.87
CA SER A 93 -10.28 13.46 2.37
C SER A 93 -11.79 13.47 2.58
N ASN A 94 -12.52 12.99 1.58
CA ASN A 94 -13.96 12.80 1.62
C ASN A 94 -14.27 11.37 1.22
N TRP A 95 -15.13 10.70 1.98
CA TRP A 95 -15.53 9.33 1.77
C TRP A 95 -17.05 9.22 1.81
N LEU A 96 -17.63 8.57 0.83
CA LEU A 96 -19.03 8.18 0.81
C LEU A 96 -19.10 6.65 0.68
N ASN A 97 -19.78 6.02 1.62
CA ASN A 97 -20.09 4.60 1.56
C ASN A 97 -21.60 4.43 1.56
N VAL A 98 -22.11 3.68 0.60
CA VAL A 98 -23.54 3.32 0.50
C VAL A 98 -23.64 1.80 0.47
N TYR A 99 -24.30 1.25 1.48
CA TYR A 99 -24.55 -0.17 1.57
C TYR A 99 -26.05 -0.44 1.58
N TYR A 100 -26.50 -1.27 0.64
CA TYR A 100 -27.85 -1.79 0.60
C TYR A 100 -27.86 -3.30 0.69
N LYS A 101 -28.77 -3.86 1.49
CA LYS A 101 -29.04 -5.30 1.55
C LYS A 101 -30.55 -5.53 1.56
N GLY A 102 -31.03 -6.29 0.59
CA GLY A 102 -32.39 -6.78 0.51
C GLY A 102 -32.45 -8.30 0.62
N SER A 103 -33.39 -8.86 1.36
CA SER A 103 -33.65 -10.30 1.45
C SER A 103 -35.13 -10.55 1.26
N CYS A 104 -35.46 -11.48 0.40
CA CYS A 104 -36.85 -11.83 0.05
C CYS A 104 -37.09 -13.33 0.19
N ASP A 105 -38.14 -13.71 0.91
CA ASP A 105 -38.62 -15.07 0.99
C ASP A 105 -39.49 -15.35 -0.28
N LEU A 106 -38.82 -15.77 -1.38
CA LEU A 106 -39.45 -16.03 -2.68
C LEU A 106 -40.45 -17.18 -2.59
N ALA A 107 -40.12 -18.21 -1.82
CA ALA A 107 -40.96 -19.35 -1.51
C ALA A 107 -40.60 -19.87 -0.11
N LYS A 108 -41.43 -20.76 0.45
CA LYS A 108 -41.14 -21.40 1.77
C LYS A 108 -39.80 -22.12 1.79
N TRP A 109 -39.32 -22.57 0.63
CA TRP A 109 -38.09 -23.31 0.45
C TRP A 109 -36.94 -22.47 -0.15
N LEU A 110 -37.19 -21.19 -0.56
CA LEU A 110 -36.22 -20.35 -1.26
C LEU A 110 -36.16 -18.92 -0.69
N VAL A 111 -35.00 -18.53 -0.21
CA VAL A 111 -34.70 -17.16 0.20
C VAL A 111 -33.64 -16.59 -0.73
N ALA A 112 -33.91 -15.43 -1.32
CA ALA A 112 -32.94 -14.67 -2.11
C ALA A 112 -32.47 -13.46 -1.33
N THR A 113 -31.16 -13.23 -1.31
CA THR A 113 -30.56 -12.05 -0.72
C THR A 113 -29.68 -11.37 -1.75
N PHE A 114 -29.80 -10.06 -1.85
CA PHE A 114 -28.95 -9.22 -2.70
C PHE A 114 -28.38 -8.09 -1.88
N SER A 115 -27.11 -7.78 -2.07
CA SER A 115 -26.51 -6.57 -1.49
C SER A 115 -25.59 -5.88 -2.47
N VAL A 116 -25.52 -4.56 -2.31
CA VAL A 116 -24.60 -3.68 -3.04
C VAL A 116 -23.87 -2.84 -2.00
N ASN A 117 -22.55 -2.77 -2.13
CA ASN A 117 -21.71 -1.83 -1.38
C ASN A 117 -20.96 -0.95 -2.37
N GLY A 118 -21.18 0.36 -2.30
CA GLY A 118 -20.49 1.36 -3.09
C GLY A 118 -19.62 2.24 -2.19
N VAL A 119 -18.36 2.41 -2.55
CA VAL A 119 -17.43 3.34 -1.90
C VAL A 119 -16.92 4.33 -2.92
N TYR A 120 -17.03 5.60 -2.59
CA TYR A 120 -16.42 6.70 -3.33
C TYR A 120 -15.53 7.50 -2.39
N ALA A 121 -14.26 7.68 -2.75
CA ALA A 121 -13.33 8.50 -2.00
C ALA A 121 -12.65 9.52 -2.90
N ASN A 122 -12.47 10.72 -2.37
CA ASN A 122 -11.69 11.79 -2.98
C ASN A 122 -10.71 12.31 -1.93
N ILE A 123 -9.42 12.14 -2.21
CA ILE A 123 -8.33 12.49 -1.31
C ILE A 123 -7.43 13.49 -2.02
N LYS A 124 -7.17 14.61 -1.38
CA LYS A 124 -6.23 15.65 -1.81
C LYS A 124 -5.12 15.73 -0.80
N GLN A 125 -3.88 15.63 -1.24
CA GLN A 125 -2.70 15.71 -0.40
C GLN A 125 -1.51 16.26 -1.19
N TYR A 126 -0.42 16.58 -0.51
CA TYR A 126 0.83 16.96 -1.12
C TYR A 126 1.29 15.88 -2.12
N GLY A 127 1.80 16.32 -3.25
CA GLY A 127 2.40 15.46 -4.26
C GLY A 127 3.75 14.90 -3.81
N ASN A 128 4.17 13.80 -4.42
CA ASN A 128 5.46 13.22 -4.10
C ASN A 128 6.60 14.08 -4.70
N ASP A 129 7.51 14.52 -3.83
CA ASP A 129 8.79 15.12 -4.21
C ASP A 129 9.88 14.53 -3.31
N TYR A 130 10.92 13.98 -3.91
CA TYR A 130 12.00 13.31 -3.17
C TYR A 130 12.85 14.26 -2.34
N ASN A 131 12.81 15.55 -2.66
CA ASN A 131 13.65 16.57 -2.04
C ASN A 131 12.91 17.41 -1.00
N VAL A 132 11.57 17.37 -0.99
CA VAL A 132 10.74 18.14 -0.06
C VAL A 132 10.13 17.19 0.97
N ASN A 133 10.51 17.36 2.22
CA ASN A 133 10.05 16.52 3.32
C ASN A 133 9.06 17.28 4.22
N LEU A 134 7.96 16.63 4.59
CA LEU A 134 6.98 17.16 5.54
C LEU A 134 7.27 16.76 7.00
N ASP A 135 8.45 16.22 7.28
CA ASP A 135 8.95 16.01 8.63
C ASP A 135 9.81 17.21 9.05
N PRO A 136 9.44 17.99 10.06
CA PRO A 136 10.21 19.15 10.52
C PRO A 136 11.62 18.80 11.00
N PHE A 137 11.85 17.55 11.44
CA PHE A 137 13.16 17.09 11.90
C PHE A 137 14.11 16.72 10.77
N SER A 138 13.64 16.71 9.52
CA SER A 138 14.49 16.59 8.34
C SER A 138 15.26 17.86 8.02
N TYR A 139 14.97 18.97 8.70
CA TYR A 139 15.59 20.28 8.53
C TYR A 139 16.41 20.67 9.78
N ALA A 140 17.39 21.56 9.59
CA ALA A 140 18.20 22.06 10.70
C ALA A 140 17.34 22.92 11.64
N GLN A 141 17.25 22.55 12.91
CA GLN A 141 16.33 23.15 13.88
C GLN A 141 16.62 24.62 14.21
N TYR A 142 17.87 25.05 14.04
CA TYR A 142 18.30 26.44 14.18
C TYR A 142 18.10 27.27 12.92
N GLN A 143 17.61 26.68 11.84
CA GLN A 143 17.29 27.38 10.60
C GLN A 143 16.03 28.23 10.80
N SER A 144 15.99 29.42 10.21
CA SER A 144 14.80 30.26 10.25
C SER A 144 13.77 29.78 9.24
N PHE A 145 12.50 29.73 9.67
CA PHE A 145 11.36 29.47 8.80
C PHE A 145 10.95 30.72 8.01
N TYR A 146 11.28 31.91 8.54
CA TYR A 146 10.90 33.20 7.97
C TYR A 146 12.12 34.02 7.55
N ASN A 147 11.91 34.87 6.57
CA ASN A 147 12.79 35.98 6.23
C ASN A 147 12.59 37.16 7.21
N ALA A 148 13.50 38.12 7.16
CA ALA A 148 13.42 39.33 8.03
C ALA A 148 12.16 40.19 7.78
N ASP A 149 11.57 40.08 6.60
CA ASP A 149 10.31 40.78 6.24
C ASP A 149 9.06 39.99 6.65
N GLY A 150 9.19 38.83 7.29
CA GLY A 150 8.11 37.97 7.74
C GLY A 150 7.55 37.03 6.68
N SER A 151 8.07 37.02 5.47
CA SER A 151 7.73 36.04 4.46
C SER A 151 8.36 34.67 4.78
N VAL A 152 7.75 33.56 4.32
CA VAL A 152 8.31 32.22 4.52
C VAL A 152 9.59 32.07 3.70
N LYS A 153 10.66 31.63 4.35
CA LYS A 153 11.97 31.49 3.74
C LYS A 153 12.02 30.34 2.76
N LYS A 154 12.75 30.50 1.65
CA LYS A 154 13.10 29.41 0.77
C LYS A 154 14.10 28.46 1.44
N LEU A 155 13.83 27.16 1.32
CA LEU A 155 14.68 26.08 1.74
C LEU A 155 15.34 25.45 0.50
N TYR A 156 16.50 24.85 0.68
CA TYR A 156 17.21 24.15 -0.39
C TYR A 156 17.46 22.72 0.02
N SER A 157 17.19 21.80 -0.87
CA SER A 157 17.48 20.38 -0.65
C SER A 157 18.91 20.04 -1.06
N TRP A 158 19.35 18.87 -0.61
CA TRP A 158 20.75 18.45 -0.60
C TRP A 158 21.46 18.36 -1.96
N TYR A 159 20.75 18.36 -3.08
CA TYR A 159 21.34 17.93 -4.34
C TYR A 159 21.43 18.99 -5.45
N CYS A 160 20.73 20.08 -5.38
CA CYS A 160 20.56 20.93 -6.55
C CYS A 160 20.64 22.43 -6.27
N GLY A 161 21.66 22.83 -5.60
CA GLY A 161 21.92 24.23 -5.28
C GLY A 161 21.76 24.52 -3.79
N ASN A 162 22.33 25.60 -3.37
CA ASN A 162 22.17 26.14 -2.04
C ASN A 162 22.10 27.67 -2.11
N GLU A 163 21.65 28.31 -1.03
CA GLU A 163 21.50 29.76 -0.96
C GLU A 163 22.83 30.54 -1.11
N TYR A 164 23.95 29.84 -1.08
CA TYR A 164 25.30 30.42 -1.09
C TYR A 164 25.99 30.26 -2.44
N MET A 165 25.40 29.57 -3.40
CA MET A 165 25.95 29.35 -4.73
C MET A 165 25.23 30.17 -5.77
N PRO A 166 25.93 30.91 -6.64
CA PRO A 166 25.30 31.57 -7.76
C PRO A 166 24.70 30.52 -8.71
N LEU A 167 23.45 30.73 -9.14
CA LEU A 167 22.81 29.94 -10.18
C LEU A 167 23.54 30.18 -11.50
N GLN A 168 23.71 29.13 -12.28
CA GLN A 168 24.13 29.27 -13.67
C GLN A 168 23.04 30.02 -14.45
N GLU A 169 23.44 30.94 -15.34
CA GLU A 169 22.51 31.69 -16.15
C GLU A 169 21.57 30.77 -16.93
N GLY A 170 20.26 30.99 -16.79
CA GLY A 170 19.20 30.20 -17.40
C GLY A 170 18.69 29.01 -16.57
N MET A 171 19.29 28.67 -15.42
CA MET A 171 18.74 27.64 -14.53
C MET A 171 17.63 28.18 -13.64
N GLU A 172 16.63 27.33 -13.36
CA GLU A 172 15.61 27.59 -12.37
C GLU A 172 16.20 27.50 -10.96
N ASP A 173 15.84 28.45 -10.10
CA ASP A 173 16.15 28.40 -8.68
C ASP A 173 15.41 27.23 -8.01
N LEU A 174 16.13 26.31 -7.38
CA LEU A 174 15.57 25.13 -6.71
C LEU A 174 15.26 25.34 -5.23
N GLY A 175 15.36 26.58 -4.75
CA GLY A 175 14.81 26.94 -3.44
C GLY A 175 13.28 26.79 -3.43
N PHE A 176 12.72 26.17 -2.40
CA PHE A 176 11.29 25.94 -2.24
C PHE A 176 10.75 26.53 -0.94
N ASN A 177 9.51 27.01 -1.00
CA ASN A 177 8.77 27.45 0.16
C ASN A 177 7.79 26.32 0.54
N LEU A 178 7.88 25.81 1.77
CA LEU A 178 7.07 24.67 2.21
C LEU A 178 5.57 24.94 2.15
N VAL A 179 5.13 26.17 2.43
CA VAL A 179 3.70 26.52 2.39
C VAL A 179 3.18 26.56 0.95
N ASP A 180 3.95 27.18 0.06
CA ASP A 180 3.58 27.25 -1.36
C ASP A 180 3.66 25.86 -2.03
N GLU A 181 4.65 25.06 -1.68
CA GLU A 181 4.84 23.74 -2.26
C GLU A 181 3.67 22.79 -2.00
N LEU A 182 3.03 22.90 -0.82
CA LEU A 182 1.80 22.15 -0.50
C LEU A 182 0.63 22.50 -1.42
N ARG A 183 0.61 23.71 -1.99
CA ARG A 183 -0.37 24.16 -2.96
C ARG A 183 0.04 23.81 -4.39
N ASP A 184 1.32 23.96 -4.70
CA ASP A 184 1.83 23.94 -6.07
C ASP A 184 2.17 22.53 -6.56
N ASN A 185 2.27 21.53 -5.65
CA ASN A 185 2.46 20.14 -5.96
C ASN A 185 1.44 19.28 -5.21
N GLN A 186 0.38 18.87 -5.89
CA GLN A 186 -0.74 18.18 -5.27
C GLN A 186 -1.04 16.84 -5.94
N THR A 187 -1.36 15.85 -5.12
CA THR A 187 -1.92 14.58 -5.56
C THR A 187 -3.40 14.51 -5.21
N LYS A 188 -4.23 14.28 -6.23
CA LYS A 188 -5.67 14.02 -6.11
C LYS A 188 -5.91 12.54 -6.40
N THR A 189 -6.40 11.78 -5.41
CA THR A 189 -6.76 10.38 -5.56
C THR A 189 -8.28 10.23 -5.55
N ARG A 190 -8.83 9.68 -6.62
CA ARG A 190 -10.24 9.26 -6.71
C ARG A 190 -10.27 7.74 -6.66
N ARG A 191 -11.04 7.20 -5.72
CA ARG A 191 -11.24 5.76 -5.56
C ARG A 191 -12.73 5.45 -5.65
N GLN A 192 -13.07 4.45 -6.45
CA GLN A 192 -14.42 3.96 -6.64
C GLN A 192 -14.39 2.44 -6.48
N GLU A 193 -15.27 1.91 -5.64
CA GLU A 193 -15.42 0.48 -5.43
C GLU A 193 -16.90 0.16 -5.46
N MET A 194 -17.27 -0.88 -6.20
CA MET A 194 -18.63 -1.40 -6.24
C MET A 194 -18.56 -2.91 -6.04
N ARG A 195 -19.27 -3.39 -5.02
CA ARG A 195 -19.37 -4.81 -4.70
C ARG A 195 -20.82 -5.25 -4.73
N TYR A 196 -21.10 -6.19 -5.59
CA TYR A 196 -22.40 -6.84 -5.75
C TYR A 196 -22.32 -8.23 -5.14
N HIS A 197 -23.32 -8.60 -4.35
CA HIS A 197 -23.41 -9.93 -3.75
C HIS A 197 -24.82 -10.46 -3.92
N GLY A 198 -24.93 -11.62 -4.53
CA GLY A 198 -26.16 -12.40 -4.65
C GLY A 198 -26.05 -13.70 -3.86
N ASP A 199 -27.10 -14.07 -3.17
CA ASP A 199 -27.18 -15.28 -2.35
C ASP A 199 -28.56 -15.93 -2.53
N LEU A 200 -28.59 -17.23 -2.79
CA LEU A 200 -29.80 -18.05 -2.83
C LEU A 200 -29.66 -19.16 -1.79
N LEU A 201 -30.57 -19.19 -0.83
CA LEU A 201 -30.67 -20.22 0.20
C LEU A 201 -31.84 -21.10 -0.07
N PHE A 202 -31.58 -22.36 -0.37
CA PHE A 202 -32.56 -23.43 -0.60
C PHE A 202 -32.73 -24.25 0.68
N LYS A 203 -33.94 -24.29 1.25
CA LYS A 203 -34.32 -25.17 2.36
C LYS A 203 -34.81 -26.47 1.77
N ILE A 204 -33.99 -27.52 1.75
CA ILE A 204 -34.28 -28.77 1.03
C ILE A 204 -35.20 -29.67 1.88
N ILE A 205 -34.75 -30.00 3.09
CA ILE A 205 -35.49 -30.73 4.11
C ILE A 205 -35.15 -30.14 5.48
N PRO A 206 -35.91 -30.44 6.54
CA PRO A 206 -35.54 -30.02 7.89
C PRO A 206 -34.09 -30.40 8.20
N GLY A 207 -33.28 -29.41 8.60
CA GLY A 207 -31.86 -29.55 8.89
C GLY A 207 -30.91 -29.47 7.68
N LEU A 208 -31.39 -29.61 6.43
CA LEU A 208 -30.51 -29.52 5.22
C LEU A 208 -30.85 -28.30 4.38
N THR A 209 -29.83 -27.46 4.17
CA THR A 209 -29.94 -26.33 3.24
C THR A 209 -28.81 -26.37 2.21
N ALA A 210 -29.12 -25.89 0.99
CA ALA A 210 -28.08 -25.57 -0.01
C ALA A 210 -28.02 -24.06 -0.19
N GLN A 211 -26.82 -23.52 -0.37
CA GLN A 211 -26.62 -22.10 -0.56
C GLN A 211 -25.70 -21.87 -1.76
N THR A 212 -26.09 -20.94 -2.63
CA THR A 212 -25.22 -20.47 -3.71
C THR A 212 -24.99 -18.99 -3.54
N GLN A 213 -23.72 -18.59 -3.65
CA GLN A 213 -23.29 -17.21 -3.50
C GLN A 213 -22.49 -16.78 -4.70
N PHE A 214 -22.74 -15.57 -5.16
CA PHE A 214 -21.94 -14.91 -6.18
C PHE A 214 -21.58 -13.51 -5.74
N VAL A 215 -20.30 -13.19 -5.77
CA VAL A 215 -19.77 -11.85 -5.48
C VAL A 215 -19.07 -11.35 -6.73
N TYR A 216 -19.38 -10.13 -7.12
CA TYR A 216 -18.65 -9.40 -8.16
C TYR A 216 -18.23 -8.05 -7.63
N GLU A 217 -16.95 -7.73 -7.76
CA GLU A 217 -16.38 -6.49 -7.27
C GLU A 217 -15.58 -5.83 -8.38
N VAL A 218 -15.82 -4.53 -8.55
CA VAL A 218 -15.07 -3.67 -9.46
C VAL A 218 -14.48 -2.54 -8.63
N ASN A 219 -13.20 -2.30 -8.77
CA ASN A 219 -12.55 -1.12 -8.22
C ASN A 219 -11.85 -0.32 -9.32
N SER A 220 -11.78 0.98 -9.11
CA SER A 220 -11.05 1.91 -9.96
C SER A 220 -10.39 2.96 -9.06
N GLN A 221 -9.11 3.18 -9.28
CA GLN A 221 -8.35 4.22 -8.61
C GLN A 221 -7.66 5.08 -9.66
N ASN A 222 -7.88 6.38 -9.58
CA ASN A 222 -7.19 7.37 -10.39
C ASN A 222 -6.39 8.27 -9.45
N VAL A 223 -5.08 8.25 -9.60
CA VAL A 223 -4.13 9.09 -8.87
C VAL A 223 -3.55 10.09 -9.84
N GLN A 224 -3.80 11.38 -9.60
CA GLN A 224 -3.29 12.47 -10.42
C GLN A 224 -2.39 13.35 -9.56
N GLN A 225 -1.10 13.41 -9.89
CA GLN A 225 -0.18 14.41 -9.35
C GLN A 225 -0.07 15.55 -10.35
N HIS A 226 -0.43 16.73 -9.90
CA HIS A 226 -0.27 17.99 -10.62
C HIS A 226 0.76 18.83 -9.89
N ALA A 227 1.85 19.14 -10.55
CA ALA A 227 2.88 20.05 -10.10
C ALA A 227 2.87 21.27 -11.02
N THR A 228 2.65 22.45 -10.47
CA THR A 228 2.68 23.70 -11.23
C THR A 228 4.11 24.03 -11.67
N GLN A 229 4.28 25.00 -12.55
CA GLN A 229 5.59 25.48 -13.00
C GLN A 229 6.45 26.00 -11.82
N GLU A 230 5.81 26.58 -10.81
CA GLU A 230 6.43 27.14 -9.63
C GLU A 230 6.88 26.07 -8.62
N SER A 231 6.36 24.85 -8.72
CA SER A 231 6.72 23.77 -7.81
C SER A 231 8.20 23.38 -7.94
N HIS A 232 8.79 22.97 -6.80
CA HIS A 232 10.15 22.45 -6.78
C HIS A 232 10.31 21.26 -7.72
N ALA A 233 9.33 20.33 -7.73
CA ALA A 233 9.36 19.15 -8.60
C ALA A 233 9.44 19.50 -10.10
N ALA A 234 8.66 20.46 -10.56
CA ALA A 234 8.66 20.86 -11.97
C ALA A 234 9.97 21.59 -12.36
N ARG A 235 10.45 22.52 -11.52
CA ARG A 235 11.73 23.22 -11.73
C ARG A 235 12.91 22.26 -11.70
N THR A 236 12.85 21.26 -10.85
CA THR A 236 13.86 20.21 -10.75
C THR A 236 13.93 19.38 -12.04
N ILE A 237 12.78 18.94 -12.57
CA ILE A 237 12.72 18.23 -13.87
C ILE A 237 13.29 19.11 -14.99
N LYS A 238 12.89 20.37 -15.04
CA LYS A 238 13.37 21.31 -16.05
C LYS A 238 14.87 21.45 -16.06
N ASN A 239 15.48 21.69 -14.89
CA ASN A 239 16.94 21.77 -14.74
C ASN A 239 17.65 20.45 -15.09
N ALA A 240 17.07 19.30 -14.70
CA ALA A 240 17.66 17.99 -14.94
C ALA A 240 17.78 17.64 -16.43
N TYR A 241 16.86 18.17 -17.24
CA TYR A 241 16.85 17.95 -18.69
C TYR A 241 17.24 19.19 -19.48
N ALA A 242 18.01 20.08 -18.88
CA ALA A 242 18.68 21.16 -19.57
C ALA A 242 20.04 20.68 -20.10
N LYS A 243 20.43 21.14 -21.29
CA LYS A 243 21.68 20.83 -21.96
C LYS A 243 22.41 22.13 -22.29
N MET A 244 23.72 22.17 -22.05
CA MET A 244 24.53 23.28 -22.53
C MET A 244 24.74 23.14 -24.04
N ASP A 245 24.33 24.14 -24.81
CA ASP A 245 24.63 24.23 -26.22
C ASP A 245 26.12 24.61 -26.38
N THR A 246 26.86 23.82 -27.14
CA THR A 246 28.30 23.97 -27.29
C THR A 246 28.71 25.16 -28.15
N GLU A 247 27.81 25.67 -28.98
CA GLU A 247 28.10 26.81 -29.87
C GLU A 247 27.69 28.13 -29.23
N SER A 248 26.47 28.20 -28.69
CA SER A 248 25.96 29.43 -28.06
C SER A 248 26.33 29.60 -26.59
N HIS A 249 26.84 28.55 -25.95
CA HIS A 249 27.09 28.48 -24.50
C HIS A 249 25.88 28.85 -23.63
N LYS A 250 24.66 28.60 -24.17
CA LYS A 250 23.39 28.80 -23.47
C LYS A 250 22.76 27.48 -23.07
N LEU A 251 21.97 27.51 -22.02
CA LEU A 251 21.16 26.36 -21.65
C LEU A 251 19.98 26.21 -22.63
N VAL A 252 19.80 24.99 -23.11
CA VAL A 252 18.65 24.56 -23.92
C VAL A 252 17.88 23.52 -23.14
N TYR A 253 16.61 23.77 -22.92
CA TYR A 253 15.73 22.83 -22.23
C TYR A 253 15.18 21.78 -23.20
N MET A 254 15.31 20.51 -22.83
CA MET A 254 14.73 19.39 -23.60
C MET A 254 13.31 19.09 -23.15
N THR A 255 12.85 19.74 -22.09
CA THR A 255 11.45 19.76 -21.63
C THR A 255 10.80 21.09 -22.04
N PRO A 256 9.44 21.19 -22.02
CA PRO A 256 8.77 22.46 -22.25
C PRO A 256 9.26 23.57 -21.31
N GLU A 257 9.45 24.76 -21.84
CA GLU A 257 9.93 25.91 -21.07
C GLU A 257 8.91 26.44 -20.07
N THR A 258 7.62 26.29 -20.40
CA THR A 258 6.48 26.77 -19.60
C THR A 258 5.57 25.62 -19.19
N GLY A 259 4.80 25.85 -18.12
CA GLY A 259 3.90 24.86 -17.54
C GLY A 259 4.62 23.87 -16.60
N GLY A 260 3.83 23.19 -15.84
CA GLY A 260 4.28 22.17 -14.91
C GLY A 260 4.21 20.76 -15.50
N PHE A 261 3.84 19.78 -14.67
CA PHE A 261 3.55 18.43 -15.15
C PHE A 261 2.25 17.86 -14.56
N LEU A 262 1.63 16.98 -15.31
CA LEU A 262 0.52 16.15 -14.85
C LEU A 262 0.89 14.68 -15.01
N GLN A 263 1.05 13.98 -13.89
CA GLN A 263 1.24 12.54 -13.85
C GLN A 263 -0.07 11.87 -13.46
N THR A 264 -0.54 10.92 -14.26
CA THR A 264 -1.76 10.17 -13.96
C THR A 264 -1.44 8.69 -13.86
N THR A 265 -1.91 8.04 -12.82
CA THR A 265 -1.91 6.58 -12.68
C THR A 265 -3.35 6.12 -12.54
N HIS A 266 -3.80 5.33 -13.50
CA HIS A 266 -5.10 4.68 -13.44
C HIS A 266 -4.90 3.19 -13.15
N THR A 267 -5.60 2.67 -12.15
CA THR A 267 -5.61 1.25 -11.80
C THR A 267 -7.05 0.77 -11.70
N SER A 268 -7.36 -0.35 -12.32
CA SER A 268 -8.66 -1.01 -12.25
C SER A 268 -8.52 -2.46 -11.83
N GLY A 269 -9.50 -2.96 -11.08
CA GLY A 269 -9.56 -4.33 -10.63
C GLY A 269 -10.95 -4.91 -10.82
N ASN A 270 -10.99 -6.17 -11.26
CA ASN A 270 -12.21 -6.97 -11.37
C ASN A 270 -12.01 -8.27 -10.61
N PHE A 271 -12.92 -8.56 -9.70
CA PHE A 271 -12.86 -9.74 -8.84
C PHE A 271 -14.21 -10.42 -8.84
N TRP A 272 -14.22 -11.73 -8.95
CA TRP A 272 -15.44 -12.49 -8.75
C TRP A 272 -15.19 -13.73 -7.90
N THR A 273 -16.21 -14.12 -7.16
CA THR A 273 -16.23 -15.35 -6.37
C THR A 273 -17.58 -16.03 -6.53
N ALA A 274 -17.56 -17.30 -6.88
CA ALA A 274 -18.73 -18.16 -6.89
C ALA A 274 -18.56 -19.29 -5.87
N ARG A 275 -19.56 -19.50 -5.01
CA ARG A 275 -19.54 -20.52 -3.96
C ARG A 275 -20.83 -21.31 -3.97
N GLY A 276 -20.72 -22.62 -3.89
CA GLY A 276 -21.82 -23.53 -3.60
C GLY A 276 -21.56 -24.28 -2.29
N GLN A 277 -22.53 -24.32 -1.39
CA GLN A 277 -22.38 -24.93 -0.07
C GLN A 277 -23.64 -25.68 0.35
N LEU A 278 -23.44 -26.83 0.94
CA LEU A 278 -24.47 -27.59 1.66
C LEU A 278 -24.25 -27.42 3.16
N ASN A 279 -25.34 -27.20 3.91
CA ASN A 279 -25.29 -27.12 5.36
C ASN A 279 -26.31 -28.15 5.90
N TYR A 280 -25.85 -28.95 6.84
CA TYR A 280 -26.69 -29.91 7.53
C TYR A 280 -26.56 -29.72 9.03
N THR A 281 -27.67 -29.55 9.73
CA THR A 281 -27.72 -29.49 11.19
C THR A 281 -28.98 -30.22 11.64
N ASN A 282 -28.79 -31.24 12.49
CA ASN A 282 -29.92 -32.01 13.01
C ASN A 282 -29.57 -32.61 14.38
N THR A 283 -30.60 -32.85 15.18
CA THR A 283 -30.51 -33.47 16.50
C THR A 283 -31.42 -34.70 16.55
N PHE A 284 -30.84 -35.87 16.86
CA PHE A 284 -31.50 -37.16 16.99
C PHE A 284 -31.34 -37.67 18.43
N GLY A 285 -32.30 -37.38 19.29
CA GLY A 285 -32.20 -37.73 20.70
C GLY A 285 -31.01 -37.06 21.36
N LYS A 286 -29.98 -37.83 21.71
CA LYS A 286 -28.75 -37.33 22.32
C LYS A 286 -27.64 -36.96 21.32
N HIS A 287 -27.90 -37.15 20.04
CA HIS A 287 -26.92 -36.97 18.97
C HIS A 287 -27.19 -35.66 18.22
N GLU A 288 -26.27 -34.76 18.19
CA GLU A 288 -26.30 -33.53 17.39
C GLU A 288 -25.21 -33.57 16.35
N ILE A 289 -25.56 -33.31 15.08
CA ILE A 289 -24.66 -33.28 13.94
C ILE A 289 -24.79 -31.91 13.27
N SER A 290 -23.68 -31.24 13.05
CA SER A 290 -23.57 -30.05 12.23
C SER A 290 -22.46 -30.26 11.20
N ALA A 291 -22.77 -30.11 9.90
CA ALA A 291 -21.81 -30.31 8.83
C ALA A 291 -22.00 -29.29 7.73
N ILE A 292 -20.89 -28.87 7.12
CA ILE A 292 -20.87 -28.05 5.90
C ILE A 292 -19.95 -28.71 4.87
N ALA A 293 -20.33 -28.62 3.60
CA ALA A 293 -19.49 -29.02 2.48
C ALA A 293 -19.67 -28.02 1.34
N GLY A 294 -18.60 -27.60 0.68
CA GLY A 294 -18.72 -26.61 -0.37
C GLY A 294 -17.54 -26.57 -1.33
N LEU A 295 -17.82 -25.88 -2.43
CA LEU A 295 -16.85 -25.54 -3.48
C LEU A 295 -16.85 -24.02 -3.65
N GLU A 296 -15.67 -23.46 -3.91
CA GLU A 296 -15.48 -22.04 -4.16
C GLU A 296 -14.52 -21.84 -5.32
N PHE A 297 -14.87 -20.93 -6.22
CA PHE A 297 -14.02 -20.45 -7.31
C PHE A 297 -13.89 -18.94 -7.22
N ARG A 298 -12.68 -18.44 -7.43
CA ARG A 298 -12.36 -17.02 -7.37
C ARG A 298 -11.38 -16.64 -8.46
N GLU A 299 -11.62 -15.50 -9.11
CA GLU A 299 -10.65 -14.85 -9.98
C GLU A 299 -10.43 -13.42 -9.53
N THR A 300 -9.18 -12.98 -9.57
CA THR A 300 -8.78 -11.60 -9.34
C THR A 300 -8.00 -11.11 -10.55
N LYS A 301 -8.35 -9.93 -11.04
CA LYS A 301 -7.66 -9.28 -12.15
C LYS A 301 -7.41 -7.82 -11.79
N THR A 302 -6.17 -7.36 -11.93
CA THR A 302 -5.79 -5.96 -11.75
C THR A 302 -4.96 -5.53 -12.96
N SER A 303 -5.22 -4.34 -13.48
CA SER A 303 -4.47 -3.74 -14.59
C SER A 303 -4.59 -2.22 -14.52
N GLY A 304 -3.79 -1.51 -15.31
CA GLY A 304 -3.86 -0.06 -15.38
C GLY A 304 -2.86 0.53 -16.36
N ASP A 305 -2.79 1.84 -16.35
CA ASP A 305 -1.89 2.64 -17.16
C ASP A 305 -1.36 3.84 -16.37
N LYS A 306 -0.26 4.37 -16.86
CA LYS A 306 0.38 5.58 -16.35
C LYS A 306 0.67 6.51 -17.51
N SER A 307 0.46 7.79 -17.27
CA SER A 307 0.80 8.84 -18.24
C SER A 307 1.49 10.00 -17.53
N LEU A 308 2.43 10.62 -18.23
CA LEU A 308 3.11 11.84 -17.82
C LEU A 308 2.99 12.86 -18.93
N VAL A 309 2.46 14.03 -18.61
CA VAL A 309 2.34 15.18 -19.49
C VAL A 309 3.21 16.29 -18.94
N LEU A 310 4.20 16.74 -19.72
CA LEU A 310 5.07 17.87 -19.38
C LEU A 310 4.55 19.15 -20.03
N GLY A 311 4.83 20.30 -19.42
CA GLY A 311 4.32 21.60 -19.88
C GLY A 311 2.80 21.74 -19.71
N TYR A 312 2.24 21.12 -18.68
CA TYR A 312 0.81 21.18 -18.40
C TYR A 312 0.44 22.49 -17.70
N ASP A 313 -0.63 23.12 -18.22
CA ASP A 313 -1.27 24.31 -17.65
C ASP A 313 -2.69 23.94 -17.18
N GLU A 314 -2.98 24.06 -15.87
CA GLU A 314 -4.28 23.70 -15.28
C GLU A 314 -5.39 24.68 -15.69
N GLN A 315 -5.06 25.97 -15.89
CA GLN A 315 -6.07 26.99 -16.25
C GLN A 315 -6.53 26.81 -17.68
N LEU A 316 -5.58 26.59 -18.59
CA LEU A 316 -5.86 26.37 -20.01
C LEU A 316 -6.25 24.93 -20.33
N GLN A 317 -6.01 23.99 -19.39
CA GLN A 317 -6.14 22.54 -19.59
C GLN A 317 -5.42 22.08 -20.86
N SER A 318 -4.26 22.64 -21.09
CA SER A 318 -3.44 22.40 -22.26
C SER A 318 -2.06 21.88 -21.86
N SER A 319 -1.36 21.31 -22.79
CA SER A 319 0.06 20.95 -22.66
C SER A 319 0.86 21.61 -23.77
N ALA A 320 2.18 21.65 -23.63
CA ALA A 320 3.04 22.14 -24.69
C ALA A 320 2.77 21.42 -26.01
N THR A 321 2.70 22.17 -27.09
CA THR A 321 2.34 21.67 -28.43
C THR A 321 3.46 20.88 -29.11
N HIS A 322 4.69 20.99 -28.62
CA HIS A 322 5.83 20.25 -29.19
C HIS A 322 5.97 18.87 -28.54
N THR A 323 6.37 17.92 -29.33
CA THR A 323 6.57 16.55 -28.90
C THR A 323 7.80 16.47 -27.99
N VAL A 324 7.63 15.94 -26.80
CA VAL A 324 8.75 15.63 -25.89
C VAL A 324 9.34 14.29 -26.31
N ASP A 325 10.61 14.26 -26.64
CA ASP A 325 11.35 13.03 -26.95
C ASP A 325 11.82 12.34 -25.68
N PHE A 326 10.97 11.49 -25.12
CA PHE A 326 11.26 10.72 -23.91
C PHE A 326 12.43 9.73 -24.08
N GLY A 327 12.72 9.29 -25.31
CA GLY A 327 13.89 8.46 -25.60
C GLY A 327 15.18 9.20 -25.35
N THR A 328 15.28 10.43 -25.86
CA THR A 328 16.41 11.32 -25.57
C THR A 328 16.48 11.69 -24.09
N LEU A 329 15.36 12.03 -23.45
CA LEU A 329 15.33 12.35 -22.02
C LEU A 329 15.84 11.19 -21.14
N SER A 330 15.46 9.95 -21.45
CA SER A 330 15.91 8.78 -20.68
C SER A 330 17.43 8.54 -20.78
N GLN A 331 18.01 8.84 -21.93
CA GLN A 331 19.47 8.77 -22.12
C GLN A 331 20.19 9.90 -21.40
N MET A 332 19.59 11.10 -21.32
CA MET A 332 20.13 12.23 -20.59
C MET A 332 20.21 11.98 -19.08
N SER A 333 19.30 11.21 -18.50
CA SER A 333 19.31 10.91 -17.05
C SER A 333 20.57 10.18 -16.59
N ASN A 334 21.33 9.59 -17.49
CA ASN A 334 22.58 8.87 -17.22
C ASN A 334 23.84 9.71 -17.48
N SER A 335 23.71 10.99 -17.86
CA SER A 335 24.81 11.90 -18.18
C SER A 335 25.00 12.98 -17.11
N PRO A 336 26.23 13.39 -16.77
CA PRO A 336 26.49 14.51 -15.86
C PRO A 336 26.27 15.83 -16.60
N TYR A 337 25.07 16.42 -16.50
CA TYR A 337 24.67 17.57 -17.31
C TYR A 337 24.97 18.93 -16.69
N PHE A 338 25.29 19.03 -15.43
CA PHE A 338 25.45 20.32 -14.81
C PHE A 338 26.91 20.55 -14.40
N GLN A 339 27.54 21.52 -15.05
CA GLN A 339 28.75 22.14 -14.56
C GLN A 339 28.38 23.46 -13.90
N MET A 340 28.35 23.50 -12.60
CA MET A 340 28.40 24.77 -11.89
C MET A 340 29.85 25.18 -11.70
N ASN A 341 30.19 26.39 -12.16
CA ASN A 341 31.55 26.95 -12.04
C ASN A 341 32.69 26.03 -12.54
N GLY A 342 32.44 25.27 -13.61
CA GLY A 342 33.46 24.39 -14.20
C GLY A 342 33.65 23.02 -13.52
N SER A 343 32.88 22.72 -12.46
CA SER A 343 32.85 21.39 -11.86
C SER A 343 31.64 20.60 -12.40
N PRO A 344 31.83 19.33 -12.78
CA PRO A 344 30.71 18.47 -13.11
C PRO A 344 29.87 18.29 -11.85
N PHE A 345 28.65 18.80 -11.89
CA PHE A 345 27.69 18.65 -10.81
C PHE A 345 26.79 17.46 -11.12
N PRO A 346 26.93 16.33 -10.45
CA PRO A 346 25.92 15.31 -10.52
C PRO A 346 24.71 15.80 -9.72
N CYS A 347 23.81 16.56 -10.33
CA CYS A 347 22.45 16.54 -9.87
C CYS A 347 22.07 15.07 -9.77
N ASN A 348 21.68 14.61 -8.59
CA ASN A 348 21.55 13.21 -8.32
C ASN A 348 20.58 12.57 -9.32
N GLN A 349 21.12 11.81 -10.25
CA GLN A 349 20.42 11.06 -11.29
C GLN A 349 19.24 10.26 -10.70
N PHE A 350 19.37 9.81 -9.45
CA PHE A 350 18.33 9.03 -8.75
C PHE A 350 17.06 9.83 -8.42
N ALA A 351 17.09 11.15 -8.41
CA ALA A 351 15.89 11.96 -8.12
C ALA A 351 14.97 12.12 -9.34
N PHE A 352 15.44 11.91 -10.57
CA PHE A 352 14.71 12.20 -11.81
C PHE A 352 14.23 10.97 -12.55
N THR A 353 15.03 9.91 -12.53
CA THR A 353 14.66 8.61 -13.08
C THR A 353 13.26 8.16 -12.64
N PRO A 354 12.84 8.30 -11.37
CA PRO A 354 11.50 7.92 -10.95
C PRO A 354 10.36 8.69 -11.63
N TYR A 355 10.54 9.95 -11.99
CA TYR A 355 9.48 10.72 -12.67
C TYR A 355 9.25 10.22 -14.10
N LEU A 356 10.31 9.92 -14.84
CA LEU A 356 10.19 9.43 -16.21
C LEU A 356 9.91 7.93 -16.27
N GLU A 357 10.67 7.11 -15.56
CA GLU A 357 10.53 5.65 -15.59
C GLU A 357 9.22 5.17 -14.96
N ASN A 358 8.79 5.83 -13.88
CA ASN A 358 7.54 5.47 -13.19
C ASN A 358 6.34 6.28 -13.67
N GLY A 359 6.56 7.36 -14.44
CA GLY A 359 5.52 8.29 -14.87
C GLY A 359 4.69 7.80 -16.05
N MET A 360 5.24 6.89 -16.86
CA MET A 360 4.60 6.41 -18.08
C MET A 360 4.60 4.89 -18.15
N GLY A 361 3.66 4.34 -18.93
CA GLY A 361 3.61 2.94 -19.27
C GLY A 361 2.35 2.23 -18.79
N ILE A 362 2.44 0.91 -18.74
CA ILE A 362 1.33 0.04 -18.37
C ILE A 362 1.57 -0.49 -16.95
N VAL A 363 0.56 -0.39 -16.10
CA VAL A 363 0.53 -1.17 -14.87
C VAL A 363 0.29 -2.62 -15.27
N LYS A 364 1.28 -3.48 -15.02
CA LYS A 364 1.26 -4.88 -15.42
C LYS A 364 -0.05 -5.55 -15.03
N GLU A 365 -0.69 -6.22 -16.00
CA GLU A 365 -1.87 -7.03 -15.71
C GLU A 365 -1.47 -8.20 -14.82
N VAL A 366 -2.13 -8.33 -13.67
CA VAL A 366 -1.99 -9.47 -12.76
C VAL A 366 -3.35 -10.15 -12.65
N ARG A 367 -3.37 -11.45 -12.97
CA ARG A 367 -4.58 -12.28 -12.90
C ARG A 367 -4.25 -13.54 -12.12
N HIS A 368 -5.07 -13.83 -11.11
CA HIS A 368 -4.97 -15.06 -10.34
C HIS A 368 -6.30 -15.77 -10.26
N ARG A 369 -6.25 -17.10 -10.29
CA ARG A 369 -7.38 -18.01 -10.19
C ARG A 369 -7.19 -18.97 -9.04
N TYR A 370 -8.27 -19.13 -8.29
CA TYR A 370 -8.30 -20.02 -7.13
C TYR A 370 -9.49 -20.94 -7.22
N GLY A 371 -9.31 -22.17 -6.78
CA GLY A 371 -10.37 -23.16 -6.60
C GLY A 371 -10.22 -23.85 -5.27
N SER A 372 -11.29 -24.05 -4.54
CA SER A 372 -11.26 -24.69 -3.22
C SER A 372 -12.40 -25.66 -3.05
N GLY A 373 -12.12 -26.79 -2.41
CA GLY A 373 -13.12 -27.70 -1.87
C GLY A 373 -12.96 -27.83 -0.37
N TYR A 374 -14.04 -27.76 0.40
CA TYR A 374 -13.97 -27.81 1.85
C TYR A 374 -15.10 -28.62 2.46
N PHE A 375 -14.80 -29.18 3.61
CA PHE A 375 -15.72 -29.93 4.46
C PHE A 375 -15.40 -29.63 5.92
N ASN A 376 -16.47 -29.46 6.73
CA ASN A 376 -16.35 -29.33 8.17
C ASN A 376 -17.54 -30.06 8.81
N ALA A 377 -17.28 -30.82 9.86
CA ALA A 377 -18.34 -31.49 10.63
C ALA A 377 -18.03 -31.45 12.12
N THR A 378 -19.08 -31.28 12.91
CA THR A 378 -19.07 -31.39 14.36
C THR A 378 -20.15 -32.37 14.76
N TYR A 379 -19.78 -33.29 15.65
CA TYR A 379 -20.70 -34.22 16.28
C TYR A 379 -20.65 -34.03 17.78
N THR A 380 -21.82 -33.90 18.41
CA THR A 380 -21.98 -33.77 19.84
C THR A 380 -22.86 -34.89 20.39
N TYR A 381 -22.42 -35.59 21.41
CA TYR A 381 -23.19 -36.62 22.10
C TYR A 381 -23.56 -36.17 23.50
N ASP A 382 -24.87 -36.22 23.82
CA ASP A 382 -25.48 -35.92 25.12
C ASP A 382 -25.05 -34.57 25.71
N ASN A 383 -24.72 -33.58 24.84
CA ASN A 383 -24.09 -32.31 25.22
C ASN A 383 -22.78 -32.46 26.03
N LYS A 384 -22.18 -33.64 26.08
CA LYS A 384 -20.98 -33.97 26.86
C LYS A 384 -19.74 -34.05 26.01
N TYR A 385 -19.78 -34.82 24.94
CA TYR A 385 -18.63 -35.14 24.10
C TYR A 385 -18.79 -34.51 22.72
N ASN A 386 -17.79 -33.73 22.32
CA ASN A 386 -17.76 -33.08 21.03
C ASN A 386 -16.57 -33.58 20.21
N ILE A 387 -16.80 -33.94 18.98
CA ILE A 387 -15.73 -34.26 18.00
C ILE A 387 -15.94 -33.36 16.79
N PHE A 388 -14.89 -32.70 16.36
CA PHE A 388 -14.97 -31.94 15.10
C PHE A 388 -13.84 -32.36 14.17
N GLY A 389 -14.11 -32.23 12.86
CA GLY A 389 -13.14 -32.42 11.80
C GLY A 389 -13.36 -31.38 10.71
N SER A 390 -12.27 -30.84 10.18
CA SER A 390 -12.28 -29.95 9.02
C SER A 390 -11.27 -30.42 7.99
N PHE A 391 -11.63 -30.23 6.73
CA PHE A 391 -10.77 -30.51 5.58
C PHE A 391 -10.97 -29.43 4.53
N ARG A 392 -9.89 -28.90 3.99
CA ARG A 392 -9.91 -27.95 2.87
C ARG A 392 -8.76 -28.25 1.92
N LYS A 393 -9.01 -28.20 0.65
CA LYS A 393 -8.00 -28.27 -0.38
C LYS A 393 -8.14 -27.09 -1.31
N ASP A 394 -7.10 -26.25 -1.34
CA ASP A 394 -7.06 -25.03 -2.15
C ASP A 394 -6.08 -25.23 -3.30
N TYR A 395 -6.44 -24.72 -4.47
CA TYR A 395 -5.62 -24.62 -5.67
C TYR A 395 -5.45 -23.13 -6.00
N ALA A 396 -4.22 -22.74 -6.30
CA ALA A 396 -3.89 -21.41 -6.79
C ALA A 396 -2.96 -21.54 -8.00
N ASP A 397 -3.12 -20.65 -8.97
CA ASP A 397 -2.28 -20.62 -10.18
C ASP A 397 -0.86 -20.06 -9.94
N ILE A 398 -0.60 -19.51 -8.76
CA ILE A 398 0.67 -18.88 -8.37
C ILE A 398 1.78 -19.93 -8.24
N TYR A 399 1.45 -21.14 -7.75
CA TYR A 399 2.41 -22.18 -7.43
C TYR A 399 2.17 -23.47 -8.23
N GLY A 400 3.26 -24.22 -8.36
CA GLY A 400 3.20 -25.60 -8.81
C GLY A 400 3.27 -25.76 -10.30
N LEU A 401 4.45 -25.62 -10.87
CA LEU A 401 4.78 -26.25 -12.15
C LEU A 401 4.48 -27.74 -12.07
N ASP A 402 4.82 -28.39 -10.94
CA ASP A 402 4.42 -29.76 -10.64
C ASP A 402 3.02 -29.78 -9.97
N ALA A 403 2.13 -30.61 -10.52
CA ALA A 403 0.75 -30.77 -10.06
C ALA A 403 0.63 -31.10 -8.56
N LYS A 404 1.62 -31.81 -7.99
CA LYS A 404 1.66 -32.18 -6.56
C LYS A 404 1.77 -30.97 -5.60
N PHE A 405 2.30 -29.83 -6.10
CA PHE A 405 2.50 -28.63 -5.29
C PHE A 405 1.43 -27.54 -5.50
N ARG A 406 0.53 -27.72 -6.47
CA ARG A 406 -0.54 -26.75 -6.77
C ARG A 406 -1.57 -26.58 -5.64
N GLY A 407 -1.76 -27.59 -4.83
CA GLY A 407 -2.71 -27.53 -3.73
C GLY A 407 -2.31 -28.46 -2.60
N ARG A 408 -2.30 -27.95 -1.40
CA ARG A 408 -2.00 -28.72 -0.18
C ARG A 408 -3.27 -28.92 0.63
N PRO A 409 -3.56 -30.14 1.12
CA PRO A 409 -4.69 -30.36 2.01
C PRO A 409 -4.41 -29.70 3.37
N LEU A 410 -5.36 -28.93 3.83
CA LEU A 410 -5.42 -28.31 5.14
C LEU A 410 -6.48 -29.06 5.93
N TRP A 411 -6.20 -29.44 7.16
CA TRP A 411 -7.15 -30.18 7.95
C TRP A 411 -6.96 -29.96 9.44
N SER A 412 -8.02 -30.16 10.18
CA SER A 412 -7.95 -30.18 11.64
C SER A 412 -8.93 -31.19 12.21
N VAL A 413 -8.58 -31.70 13.37
CA VAL A 413 -9.42 -32.57 14.18
C VAL A 413 -9.33 -32.11 15.62
N GLY A 414 -10.42 -32.23 16.35
CA GLY A 414 -10.40 -31.94 17.77
C GLY A 414 -11.52 -32.63 18.51
N ILE A 415 -11.32 -32.77 19.80
CA ILE A 415 -12.28 -33.33 20.76
C ILE A 415 -12.50 -32.33 21.88
N GLY A 416 -13.71 -32.31 22.40
CA GLY A 416 -14.11 -31.51 23.55
C GLY A 416 -14.92 -32.33 24.52
N TRP A 417 -14.69 -32.13 25.78
CA TRP A 417 -15.46 -32.74 26.86
C TRP A 417 -16.07 -31.67 27.74
N ASN A 418 -17.41 -31.58 27.73
CA ASN A 418 -18.18 -30.70 28.59
C ASN A 418 -18.37 -31.41 29.94
N ALA A 419 -17.33 -31.43 30.78
CA ALA A 419 -17.27 -32.18 32.01
C ALA A 419 -18.36 -31.80 33.03
N HIS A 420 -18.76 -30.52 33.03
CA HIS A 420 -19.84 -30.03 33.89
C HIS A 420 -21.22 -30.71 33.65
N ASN A 421 -21.42 -31.36 32.50
CA ASN A 421 -22.66 -32.09 32.18
C ASN A 421 -22.61 -33.55 32.67
N GLU A 422 -21.49 -34.01 33.24
CA GLU A 422 -21.39 -35.35 33.81
C GLU A 422 -22.18 -35.46 35.14
N SER A 423 -22.78 -36.62 35.38
CA SER A 423 -23.60 -36.84 36.56
C SER A 423 -22.82 -36.62 37.88
N PHE A 424 -21.52 -36.87 37.91
CA PHE A 424 -20.69 -36.71 39.08
C PHE A 424 -20.19 -35.26 39.34
N LEU A 425 -20.33 -34.35 38.34
CA LEU A 425 -19.97 -32.94 38.47
C LEU A 425 -21.19 -32.02 38.47
N ARG A 426 -22.31 -32.49 37.93
CA ARG A 426 -23.52 -31.68 37.71
C ARG A 426 -24.12 -31.14 39.02
N ASP A 427 -23.98 -31.85 40.11
CA ASP A 427 -24.55 -31.49 41.40
C ASP A 427 -23.64 -30.56 42.24
N LEU A 428 -22.46 -30.18 41.72
CA LEU A 428 -21.54 -29.25 42.34
C LEU A 428 -22.01 -27.82 42.19
N SER A 429 -22.63 -27.25 43.20
CA SER A 429 -23.22 -25.90 43.17
C SER A 429 -22.22 -24.76 42.95
N TRP A 430 -20.94 -25.01 43.10
CA TRP A 430 -19.87 -24.02 42.88
C TRP A 430 -19.30 -24.07 41.46
N MET A 431 -19.59 -25.11 40.64
CA MET A 431 -19.09 -25.29 39.29
C MET A 431 -20.22 -25.13 38.28
N ASP A 432 -20.21 -24.04 37.53
CA ASP A 432 -21.20 -23.75 36.52
C ASP A 432 -20.81 -24.30 35.14
N PHE A 433 -19.52 -24.30 34.85
CA PHE A 433 -19.01 -24.70 33.54
C PHE A 433 -17.58 -25.25 33.66
N LEU A 434 -17.33 -26.39 33.02
CA LEU A 434 -16.01 -26.97 32.87
C LEU A 434 -15.94 -27.71 31.53
N LYS A 435 -15.04 -27.26 30.64
CA LYS A 435 -14.83 -27.88 29.33
C LYS A 435 -13.35 -28.06 29.04
N LEU A 436 -12.97 -29.27 28.69
CA LEU A 436 -11.64 -29.61 28.18
C LEU A 436 -11.69 -29.71 26.66
N ARG A 437 -10.65 -29.18 26.01
CA ARG A 437 -10.51 -29.18 24.55
C ARG A 437 -9.13 -29.66 24.15
N PHE A 438 -9.07 -30.49 23.13
CA PHE A 438 -7.86 -30.85 22.43
C PHE A 438 -8.07 -30.70 20.95
N SER A 439 -7.12 -30.11 20.26
CA SER A 439 -7.14 -30.04 18.78
C SER A 439 -5.75 -30.15 18.19
N TYR A 440 -5.72 -30.76 17.03
CA TYR A 440 -4.55 -30.80 16.16
C TYR A 440 -4.96 -30.39 14.76
N GLY A 441 -4.16 -29.49 14.13
CA GLY A 441 -4.47 -29.02 12.81
C GLY A 441 -3.24 -28.65 11.99
N VAL A 442 -3.41 -28.73 10.68
CA VAL A 442 -2.44 -28.34 9.66
C VAL A 442 -3.05 -27.23 8.83
N THR A 443 -2.46 -26.05 8.90
CA THR A 443 -2.82 -24.89 8.07
C THR A 443 -1.68 -24.56 7.11
N GLY A 444 -1.98 -23.82 6.06
CA GLY A 444 -0.99 -23.39 5.07
C GLY A 444 -1.15 -21.92 4.72
N ASN A 445 -0.10 -21.36 4.15
CA ASN A 445 -0.09 -20.01 3.62
C ASN A 445 0.67 -19.98 2.29
N ILE A 446 0.38 -18.97 1.46
CA ILE A 446 1.10 -18.68 0.22
C ILE A 446 1.64 -17.25 0.26
N TYR A 447 2.83 -17.07 -0.30
CA TYR A 447 3.38 -15.74 -0.53
C TYR A 447 3.06 -15.32 -1.97
N GLN A 448 2.24 -14.28 -2.14
CA GLN A 448 1.76 -13.82 -3.46
C GLN A 448 2.85 -13.15 -4.31
N GLY A 449 3.95 -12.73 -3.69
CA GLY A 449 5.09 -12.13 -4.40
C GLY A 449 6.07 -13.12 -5.02
N ALA A 450 5.88 -14.44 -4.77
CA ALA A 450 6.70 -15.49 -5.37
C ALA A 450 5.96 -16.22 -6.48
N THR A 451 6.69 -16.67 -7.49
CA THR A 451 6.16 -17.49 -8.58
C THR A 451 7.07 -18.68 -8.83
N SER A 452 6.48 -19.81 -9.20
CA SER A 452 7.22 -21.00 -9.61
C SER A 452 7.77 -20.89 -11.04
N HIS A 453 7.31 -19.92 -11.81
CA HIS A 453 7.73 -19.71 -13.19
C HIS A 453 8.97 -18.82 -13.24
N MET A 454 9.79 -19.03 -14.27
CA MET A 454 10.87 -18.09 -14.58
C MET A 454 10.29 -16.72 -14.93
N THR A 455 10.83 -15.68 -14.31
CA THR A 455 10.50 -14.29 -14.66
C THR A 455 11.69 -13.60 -15.29
N ALA A 456 11.41 -12.75 -16.28
CA ALA A 456 12.41 -11.92 -16.91
C ALA A 456 11.93 -10.47 -16.94
N SER A 457 12.83 -9.54 -16.73
CA SER A 457 12.63 -8.12 -16.96
C SER A 457 13.10 -7.77 -18.38
N SER A 458 12.30 -6.95 -19.07
CA SER A 458 12.75 -6.32 -20.31
C SER A 458 13.85 -5.32 -19.96
N GLY A 459 14.98 -5.42 -20.61
CA GLY A 459 16.08 -4.48 -20.53
C GLY A 459 16.13 -3.55 -21.73
N ASP A 460 17.16 -2.73 -21.79
CA ASP A 460 17.42 -1.80 -22.89
C ASP A 460 17.74 -2.53 -24.20
N ILE A 461 17.81 -1.78 -25.28
CA ILE A 461 18.27 -2.29 -26.57
C ILE A 461 19.76 -2.60 -26.48
N ASN A 462 20.13 -3.83 -26.83
CA ASN A 462 21.54 -4.21 -26.90
C ASN A 462 22.26 -3.41 -28.00
N SER A 463 23.30 -2.69 -27.61
CA SER A 463 24.05 -1.80 -28.50
C SER A 463 24.74 -2.51 -29.68
N THR A 464 24.99 -3.82 -29.57
CA THR A 464 25.65 -4.61 -30.61
C THR A 464 24.63 -5.20 -31.61
N THR A 465 23.49 -5.69 -31.09
CA THR A 465 22.49 -6.40 -31.91
C THR A 465 21.32 -5.51 -32.33
N ASN A 466 21.18 -4.36 -31.71
CA ASN A 466 20.06 -3.41 -31.86
C ASN A 466 18.69 -4.05 -31.60
N LEU A 467 18.65 -5.10 -30.76
CA LEU A 467 17.45 -5.82 -30.37
C LEU A 467 17.15 -5.64 -28.88
N PRO A 468 15.86 -5.67 -28.48
CA PRO A 468 15.49 -5.67 -27.08
C PRO A 468 16.13 -6.83 -26.32
N VAL A 469 16.65 -6.57 -25.14
CA VAL A 469 17.24 -7.60 -24.25
C VAL A 469 16.27 -7.88 -23.11
N ALA A 470 16.23 -9.11 -22.66
CA ALA A 470 15.57 -9.48 -21.42
C ALA A 470 16.56 -10.18 -20.50
N SER A 471 16.59 -9.79 -19.25
CA SER A 471 17.40 -10.46 -18.22
C SER A 471 16.49 -11.28 -17.31
N ILE A 472 16.95 -12.47 -16.94
CA ILE A 472 16.22 -13.31 -15.99
C ILE A 472 16.25 -12.63 -14.62
N SER A 473 15.07 -12.26 -14.12
CA SER A 473 14.91 -11.66 -12.79
C SER A 473 14.82 -12.72 -11.69
N SER A 474 14.19 -13.87 -12.00
CA SER A 474 14.10 -15.02 -11.09
C SER A 474 14.08 -16.30 -11.90
N PRO A 475 14.91 -17.29 -11.58
CA PRO A 475 14.85 -18.61 -12.21
C PRO A 475 13.55 -19.34 -11.81
N ALA A 476 13.17 -20.35 -12.64
CA ALA A 476 12.04 -21.18 -12.29
C ALA A 476 12.33 -22.01 -11.03
N ASN A 477 11.36 -22.08 -10.12
CA ASN A 477 11.41 -22.95 -8.95
C ASN A 477 10.21 -23.91 -8.96
N PRO A 478 10.36 -25.11 -9.56
CA PRO A 478 9.28 -26.09 -9.63
C PRO A 478 8.90 -26.68 -8.26
N ASP A 479 9.78 -26.58 -7.27
CA ASP A 479 9.58 -27.09 -5.91
C ASP A 479 8.89 -26.08 -4.98
N LEU A 480 8.58 -24.88 -5.47
CA LEU A 480 7.87 -23.86 -4.71
C LEU A 480 6.51 -24.39 -4.28
N ARG A 481 6.25 -24.37 -2.98
CA ARG A 481 5.07 -24.99 -2.36
C ARG A 481 4.55 -24.15 -1.19
N TRP A 482 3.34 -24.49 -0.75
CA TRP A 482 2.70 -23.84 0.39
C TRP A 482 3.49 -24.05 1.68
N GLU A 483 3.60 -22.99 2.50
CA GLU A 483 4.02 -23.12 3.89
C GLU A 483 3.07 -24.04 4.64
N GLN A 484 3.58 -24.74 5.64
CA GLN A 484 2.81 -25.59 6.51
C GLN A 484 3.01 -25.20 7.96
N ASN A 485 1.90 -24.88 8.64
CA ASN A 485 1.89 -24.67 10.08
C ASN A 485 1.10 -25.79 10.75
N ARG A 486 1.75 -26.53 11.64
CA ARG A 486 1.13 -27.56 12.48
C ARG A 486 0.91 -26.98 13.85
N THR A 487 -0.32 -27.08 14.34
CA THR A 487 -0.70 -26.55 15.65
C THR A 487 -1.37 -27.63 16.46
N THR A 488 -0.83 -27.88 17.66
CA THR A 488 -1.46 -28.70 18.70
C THR A 488 -1.94 -27.73 19.79
N ASN A 489 -3.19 -27.85 20.19
CA ASN A 489 -3.78 -27.01 21.25
C ASN A 489 -4.49 -27.87 22.30
N VAL A 490 -4.26 -27.54 23.57
CA VAL A 490 -5.00 -28.05 24.73
C VAL A 490 -5.62 -26.85 25.42
N GLY A 491 -6.93 -26.87 25.60
CA GLY A 491 -7.68 -25.77 26.21
C GLY A 491 -8.55 -26.24 27.38
N LEU A 492 -8.69 -25.39 28.37
CA LEU A 492 -9.57 -25.53 29.52
C LEU A 492 -10.44 -24.27 29.63
N ASP A 493 -11.75 -24.45 29.55
CA ASP A 493 -12.72 -23.37 29.80
C ASP A 493 -13.42 -23.66 31.13
N TYR A 494 -13.55 -22.67 32.00
CA TYR A 494 -14.14 -22.81 33.30
C TYR A 494 -15.04 -21.65 33.70
N GLY A 495 -16.00 -21.97 34.55
CA GLY A 495 -16.91 -21.01 35.19
C GLY A 495 -17.31 -21.51 36.55
N PHE A 496 -17.14 -20.69 37.57
CA PHE A 496 -17.37 -21.04 38.98
C PHE A 496 -18.18 -19.94 39.69
N MET A 497 -18.90 -20.36 40.77
CA MET A 497 -19.60 -19.46 41.70
C MET A 497 -20.63 -18.55 40.98
N SER A 498 -21.57 -19.15 40.22
CA SER A 498 -22.55 -18.43 39.38
C SER A 498 -21.87 -17.49 38.37
N TYR A 499 -20.83 -18.01 37.68
CA TYR A 499 -19.99 -17.31 36.70
C TYR A 499 -19.26 -16.06 37.25
N ARG A 500 -19.10 -15.91 38.57
CA ARG A 500 -18.28 -14.81 39.11
C ARG A 500 -16.80 -14.95 38.74
N LEU A 501 -16.31 -16.18 38.67
CA LEU A 501 -14.98 -16.50 38.17
C LEU A 501 -15.15 -17.32 36.89
N ARG A 502 -14.74 -16.77 35.77
CA ARG A 502 -14.77 -17.46 34.48
C ARG A 502 -13.54 -17.13 33.66
N GLY A 503 -13.09 -18.08 32.85
CA GLY A 503 -11.94 -17.86 32.00
C GLY A 503 -11.65 -19.04 31.09
N SER A 504 -10.62 -18.89 30.27
CA SER A 504 -10.04 -19.95 29.46
C SER A 504 -8.53 -19.95 29.58
N LEU A 505 -7.95 -21.14 29.58
CA LEU A 505 -6.51 -21.37 29.51
C LEU A 505 -6.22 -22.21 28.27
N ASP A 506 -5.36 -21.72 27.42
CA ASP A 506 -4.94 -22.42 26.21
C ASP A 506 -3.42 -22.57 26.18
N TYR A 507 -2.97 -23.81 26.01
CA TYR A 507 -1.56 -24.13 25.73
C TYR A 507 -1.46 -24.66 24.32
N TYR A 508 -0.63 -24.04 23.51
CA TYR A 508 -0.45 -24.46 22.13
C TYR A 508 1.02 -24.54 21.72
N VAL A 509 1.31 -25.51 20.86
CA VAL A 509 2.60 -25.65 20.19
C VAL A 509 2.37 -25.49 18.69
N LYS A 510 3.09 -24.57 18.09
CA LYS A 510 3.02 -24.27 16.67
C LYS A 510 4.37 -24.53 16.01
N THR A 511 4.40 -25.37 14.96
CA THR A 511 5.60 -25.71 14.21
C THR A 511 5.40 -25.33 12.74
N GLY A 512 6.25 -24.43 12.23
CA GLY A 512 6.31 -24.07 10.81
C GLY A 512 7.21 -25.02 10.01
N LYS A 513 6.79 -25.38 8.82
CA LYS A 513 7.56 -26.14 7.82
C LYS A 513 7.39 -25.51 6.45
N ASP A 514 8.43 -25.61 5.60
CA ASP A 514 8.42 -25.04 4.25
C ASP A 514 8.14 -23.51 4.30
N ILE A 515 8.79 -22.79 5.22
CA ILE A 515 8.61 -21.35 5.43
C ILE A 515 9.32 -20.60 4.30
N PHE A 516 8.64 -19.58 3.73
CA PHE A 516 9.22 -18.75 2.68
C PHE A 516 10.38 -17.92 3.22
N ALA A 517 11.51 -18.00 2.56
CA ALA A 517 12.68 -17.19 2.80
C ALA A 517 13.32 -16.75 1.50
N ARG A 518 13.92 -15.57 1.50
CA ARG A 518 14.78 -15.11 0.42
C ARG A 518 16.16 -15.73 0.59
N PHE A 519 16.64 -16.40 -0.43
CA PHE A 519 17.93 -17.07 -0.40
C PHE A 519 18.87 -16.45 -1.43
N LEU A 520 20.10 -16.14 -1.01
CA LEU A 520 21.16 -15.74 -1.93
C LEU A 520 21.80 -16.99 -2.51
N ILE A 521 21.76 -17.13 -3.83
CA ILE A 521 22.45 -18.21 -4.52
C ILE A 521 23.92 -17.82 -4.66
N ASP A 522 24.82 -18.73 -4.30
CA ASP A 522 26.26 -18.51 -4.38
C ASP A 522 26.67 -18.12 -5.81
N GLY A 523 27.47 -17.07 -5.95
CA GLY A 523 27.81 -16.39 -7.21
C GLY A 523 28.60 -17.23 -8.23
N CYS A 524 28.84 -18.51 -7.97
CA CYS A 524 29.46 -19.44 -8.91
C CYS A 524 28.55 -19.89 -10.07
N GLN A 525 27.23 -19.63 -10.00
CA GLN A 525 26.32 -19.83 -11.13
C GLN A 525 26.25 -18.55 -11.96
N ARG A 526 27.14 -18.46 -12.93
CA ARG A 526 27.30 -17.31 -13.82
C ARG A 526 25.97 -16.91 -14.48
N GLY A 527 25.53 -15.67 -14.29
CA GLY A 527 24.49 -14.99 -15.08
C GLY A 527 23.09 -15.00 -14.49
N LEU A 528 22.88 -15.48 -13.27
CA LEU A 528 21.58 -15.41 -12.58
C LEU A 528 21.60 -14.33 -11.49
N ASN A 529 20.51 -13.61 -11.37
CA ASN A 529 20.30 -12.72 -10.23
C ASN A 529 20.37 -13.56 -8.93
N PRO A 530 21.18 -13.18 -7.91
CA PRO A 530 21.48 -14.04 -6.76
C PRO A 530 20.31 -14.32 -5.80
N GLU A 531 19.10 -13.92 -6.13
CA GLU A 531 17.95 -14.07 -5.25
C GLU A 531 16.94 -15.10 -5.77
N GLN A 532 16.74 -16.16 -5.02
CA GLN A 532 15.70 -17.17 -5.26
C GLN A 532 14.83 -17.36 -4.00
N TRP A 533 13.52 -17.55 -4.19
CA TRP A 533 12.58 -17.87 -3.12
C TRP A 533 12.45 -19.37 -2.92
N TYR A 534 12.60 -19.84 -1.69
CA TYR A 534 12.35 -21.22 -1.27
C TYR A 534 11.20 -21.31 -0.27
#